data_83f366142f6b4232a795629726c0ae01
#
_entry.id   83f366142f6b4232a795629726c0ae01
#
_cell.length_a   1.000
_cell.length_b   1.000
_cell.length_c   1.000
_cell.angle_alpha   90.00
_cell.angle_beta   90.00
_cell.angle_gamma   90.00
#
_symmetry.space_group_name_H-M   'P 1'
#
loop_
_entity.id
_entity.type
_entity.pdbx_description
1 polymer ?
#
loop_
_entity_poly.entity_id
_entity_poly.type
_entity_poly.pdbx_seq_one_letter_code
_entity_poly.pdbx_strand_id
1 'polypeptide(L)'
;MELFVNCNTASLDPYIPSSENPWNEAKVHHLYRRIGFSASVSKINEGLGKTPANLVDELIDEAINMAPTPAPEWGTWSLTDYPEDNDLRNEMVNLQKESWALTYTQNMLSNNLRDRLSFFWSNHFVTELNIYDAPSYLYGYIHNLQVHAIGNFKTFVSEVGLTSAMLRYLDGNRNRRNRPNENYARELFELFTLGEGIGYTEEDIVETSKALTGYVQSVIEDDRWSGYLFDEAQFDPGPKTIFGRTGNWGYNDVIDILFEERANEIAHFICSKLYKFFVHPEPQEPIINAMATTFIDANWELAPVLRQLFKSEHFFHDESIGVIIKSPFDVALNFINETSLGYDDELMEGMIYFCSLIGQRLFDPVDVAGWQRNRNWINANALIGRWSILEWYLFSNWDRDQEQFRTFGVSLAGTSSDPYYVARVIIDTLVPKGLLTEDDYKIAGDVFKSDVPDNYYDDGSWNLYWDSGPYQVFLLLQHISKEPEFQLK
;
A
#
# COMPACT_ATOMS: atom_id res chain seq x y z
N MET A 1 4.00 33.25 15.57
CA MET A 1 2.74 32.51 15.52
C MET A 1 3.12 31.05 15.77
N GLU A 2 3.06 30.61 17.02
CA GLU A 2 3.25 29.19 17.34
C GLU A 2 2.11 28.44 16.69
N LEU A 3 2.42 27.62 15.71
CA LEU A 3 1.51 26.60 15.20
C LEU A 3 1.29 25.62 16.37
N PHE A 4 0.21 25.77 17.09
CA PHE A 4 -0.27 24.70 17.96
C PHE A 4 -0.62 23.54 17.05
N VAL A 5 0.29 22.58 16.93
CA VAL A 5 -0.02 21.27 16.37
C VAL A 5 -0.98 20.65 17.40
N ASN A 6 -2.26 20.63 17.09
CA ASN A 6 -3.22 19.84 17.87
C ASN A 6 -2.76 18.38 17.76
N CYS A 7 -2.30 17.83 18.88
CA CYS A 7 -1.95 16.42 18.94
C CYS A 7 -3.21 15.60 19.19
N ASN A 8 -3.44 14.57 18.39
CA ASN A 8 -4.48 13.58 18.68
C ASN A 8 -4.21 12.94 20.05
N THR A 9 -5.07 13.19 21.02
CA THR A 9 -4.97 12.67 22.39
C THR A 9 -5.92 11.49 22.65
N ALA A 10 -6.69 11.06 21.65
CA ALA A 10 -7.61 9.94 21.76
C ALA A 10 -6.86 8.61 21.98
N SER A 11 -7.52 7.66 22.64
CA SER A 11 -6.97 6.36 22.98
C SER A 11 -7.28 5.29 21.90
N LEU A 12 -6.81 4.06 22.14
CA LEU A 12 -7.25 2.88 21.38
C LEU A 12 -8.60 2.31 21.84
N ASP A 13 -9.33 3.01 22.72
CA ASP A 13 -10.69 2.62 23.06
C ASP A 13 -11.60 2.63 21.83
N PRO A 14 -12.63 1.79 21.78
CA PRO A 14 -13.53 1.73 20.63
C PRO A 14 -14.23 3.07 20.36
N TYR A 15 -14.18 3.53 19.12
CA TYR A 15 -14.92 4.69 18.64
C TYR A 15 -16.43 4.41 18.70
N ILE A 16 -17.14 5.20 19.53
CA ILE A 16 -18.59 5.17 19.67
C ILE A 16 -19.14 6.49 19.15
N PRO A 17 -19.90 6.47 18.03
CA PRO A 17 -20.50 7.68 17.48
C PRO A 17 -21.38 8.44 18.47
N SER A 18 -21.27 9.76 18.48
CA SER A 18 -22.10 10.67 19.28
C SER A 18 -22.57 11.86 18.45
N SER A 19 -23.41 12.74 19.04
CA SER A 19 -23.82 13.99 18.38
C SER A 19 -22.65 14.95 18.14
N GLU A 20 -21.60 14.91 18.98
CA GLU A 20 -20.41 15.74 18.89
C GLU A 20 -19.35 15.13 17.97
N ASN A 21 -19.35 13.81 17.84
CA ASN A 21 -18.42 13.06 17.00
C ASN A 21 -19.19 12.00 16.20
N PRO A 22 -19.97 12.40 15.17
CA PRO A 22 -20.85 11.50 14.44
C PRO A 22 -20.11 10.59 13.49
N TRP A 23 -20.70 9.43 13.19
CA TRP A 23 -20.34 8.61 12.05
C TRP A 23 -20.87 9.26 10.77
N ASN A 24 -19.99 9.74 9.90
CA ASN A 24 -20.33 10.53 8.73
C ASN A 24 -19.49 10.10 7.51
N GLU A 25 -19.79 10.68 6.35
CA GLU A 25 -19.08 10.40 5.09
C GLU A 25 -17.57 10.58 5.20
N ALA A 26 -17.10 11.65 5.84
CA ALA A 26 -15.67 11.92 5.99
C ALA A 26 -14.94 10.77 6.71
N LYS A 27 -15.55 10.16 7.72
CA LYS A 27 -14.98 9.02 8.46
C LYS A 27 -15.06 7.71 7.68
N VAL A 28 -16.12 7.50 6.90
CA VAL A 28 -16.21 6.34 6.01
C VAL A 28 -15.16 6.44 4.91
N HIS A 29 -15.03 7.62 4.27
CA HIS A 29 -13.95 7.89 3.31
C HIS A 29 -12.57 7.70 3.91
N HIS A 30 -12.34 8.22 5.14
CA HIS A 30 -11.09 8.04 5.85
C HIS A 30 -10.75 6.55 6.01
N LEU A 31 -11.69 5.74 6.49
CA LEU A 31 -11.49 4.30 6.64
C LEU A 31 -11.07 3.67 5.30
N TYR A 32 -11.84 3.84 4.23
CA TYR A 32 -11.55 3.22 2.94
C TYR A 32 -10.26 3.73 2.29
N ARG A 33 -9.91 5.01 2.46
CA ARG A 33 -8.63 5.57 1.99
C ARG A 33 -7.42 4.98 2.71
N ARG A 34 -7.59 4.56 3.97
CA ARG A 34 -6.51 3.97 4.78
C ARG A 34 -6.35 2.48 4.55
N ILE A 35 -7.45 1.74 4.64
CA ILE A 35 -7.43 0.28 4.57
C ILE A 35 -7.40 -0.27 3.14
N GLY A 36 -7.68 0.56 2.14
CA GLY A 36 -7.68 0.23 0.73
C GLY A 36 -7.10 1.36 -0.11
N PHE A 37 -7.62 1.50 -1.32
CA PHE A 37 -7.40 2.63 -2.21
C PHE A 37 -8.73 3.35 -2.45
N SER A 38 -9.36 3.78 -1.35
CA SER A 38 -10.67 4.40 -1.29
C SER A 38 -11.84 3.49 -1.75
N ALA A 39 -13.01 4.06 -2.00
CA ALA A 39 -14.21 3.35 -2.42
C ALA A 39 -15.14 4.25 -3.24
N SER A 40 -16.03 3.64 -4.03
CA SER A 40 -17.07 4.34 -4.76
C SER A 40 -18.12 4.97 -3.85
N VAL A 41 -18.83 5.96 -4.34
CA VAL A 41 -19.96 6.61 -3.63
C VAL A 41 -20.98 5.59 -3.13
N SER A 42 -21.26 4.53 -3.90
CA SER A 42 -22.16 3.46 -3.46
C SER A 42 -21.65 2.72 -2.23
N LYS A 43 -20.36 2.33 -2.21
CA LYS A 43 -19.75 1.67 -1.05
C LYS A 43 -19.65 2.58 0.18
N ILE A 44 -19.42 3.88 -0.02
CA ILE A 44 -19.45 4.86 1.07
C ILE A 44 -20.86 4.91 1.70
N ASN A 45 -21.91 4.98 0.88
CA ASN A 45 -23.30 4.98 1.37
C ASN A 45 -23.66 3.67 2.10
N GLU A 46 -23.19 2.52 1.64
CA GLU A 46 -23.34 1.26 2.34
C GLU A 46 -22.63 1.27 3.70
N GLY A 47 -21.43 1.83 3.76
CA GLY A 47 -20.63 2.00 4.98
C GLY A 47 -21.31 2.90 6.01
N LEU A 48 -21.96 3.99 5.56
CA LEU A 48 -22.76 4.86 6.43
C LEU A 48 -23.95 4.16 7.09
N GLY A 49 -24.50 3.14 6.43
CA GLY A 49 -25.60 2.31 6.97
C GLY A 49 -25.17 1.33 8.06
N LYS A 50 -23.85 1.19 8.32
CA LYS A 50 -23.27 0.26 9.30
C LYS A 50 -22.72 1.00 10.51
N THR A 51 -22.52 0.26 11.61
CA THR A 51 -21.71 0.83 12.71
C THR A 51 -20.22 0.78 12.32
N PRO A 52 -19.39 1.72 12.81
CA PRO A 52 -17.94 1.71 12.55
C PRO A 52 -17.29 0.35 12.85
N ALA A 53 -17.62 -0.22 14.02
CA ALA A 53 -17.05 -1.50 14.44
C ALA A 53 -17.44 -2.66 13.51
N ASN A 54 -18.68 -2.72 13.05
CA ASN A 54 -19.14 -3.77 12.13
C ASN A 54 -18.48 -3.64 10.76
N LEU A 55 -18.36 -2.40 10.23
CA LEU A 55 -17.71 -2.18 8.95
C LEU A 55 -16.23 -2.60 9.00
N VAL A 56 -15.53 -2.24 10.07
CA VAL A 56 -14.12 -2.65 10.26
C VAL A 56 -14.00 -4.17 10.34
N ASP A 57 -14.88 -4.83 11.12
CA ASP A 57 -14.86 -6.30 11.23
C ASP A 57 -15.09 -6.97 9.87
N GLU A 58 -16.08 -6.52 9.10
CA GLU A 58 -16.36 -7.07 7.77
C GLU A 58 -15.15 -6.95 6.84
N LEU A 59 -14.49 -5.78 6.79
CA LEU A 59 -13.35 -5.55 5.93
C LEU A 59 -12.11 -6.36 6.32
N ILE A 60 -11.92 -6.59 7.62
CA ILE A 60 -10.84 -7.46 8.13
C ILE A 60 -11.17 -8.93 7.86
N ASP A 61 -12.42 -9.37 8.10
CA ASP A 61 -12.85 -10.73 7.83
C ASP A 61 -12.81 -11.05 6.32
N GLU A 62 -13.17 -10.09 5.47
CA GLU A 62 -12.99 -10.20 4.02
C GLU A 62 -11.52 -10.45 3.67
N ALA A 63 -10.60 -9.66 4.21
CA ALA A 63 -9.17 -9.81 3.96
C ALA A 63 -8.60 -11.14 4.45
N ILE A 64 -9.04 -11.64 5.62
CA ILE A 64 -8.63 -12.94 6.17
C ILE A 64 -9.10 -14.10 5.27
N ASN A 65 -10.32 -14.02 4.77
CA ASN A 65 -10.94 -15.09 3.99
C ASN A 65 -10.64 -15.02 2.48
N MET A 66 -9.99 -13.96 2.03
CA MET A 66 -9.69 -13.75 0.62
C MET A 66 -8.55 -14.65 0.15
N ALA A 67 -8.82 -15.49 -0.83
CA ALA A 67 -7.80 -16.32 -1.45
C ALA A 67 -6.73 -15.45 -2.14
N PRO A 68 -5.45 -15.87 -2.15
CA PRO A 68 -4.42 -15.20 -2.92
C PRO A 68 -4.73 -15.25 -4.42
N THR A 69 -4.14 -14.33 -5.18
CA THR A 69 -4.29 -14.31 -6.63
C THR A 69 -3.83 -15.64 -7.24
N PRO A 70 -4.68 -16.30 -8.07
CA PRO A 70 -4.32 -17.56 -8.71
C PRO A 70 -3.02 -17.47 -9.52
N ALA A 71 -2.28 -18.56 -9.58
CA ALA A 71 -1.07 -18.63 -10.38
C ALA A 71 -1.40 -18.43 -11.87
N PRO A 72 -0.69 -17.53 -12.56
CA PRO A 72 -0.69 -17.53 -14.00
C PRO A 72 -0.01 -18.80 -14.53
N GLU A 73 -0.20 -19.12 -15.80
CA GLU A 73 0.40 -20.32 -16.42
C GLU A 73 1.91 -20.41 -16.18
N TRP A 74 2.59 -19.28 -16.26
CA TRP A 74 4.04 -19.16 -16.06
C TRP A 74 4.47 -19.05 -14.57
N GLY A 75 3.55 -19.08 -13.63
CA GLY A 75 3.82 -18.88 -12.19
C GLY A 75 4.79 -19.87 -11.56
N THR A 76 5.02 -21.01 -12.23
CA THR A 76 5.98 -22.04 -11.81
C THR A 76 7.06 -22.33 -12.85
N TRP A 77 7.15 -21.51 -13.91
CA TRP A 77 8.12 -21.76 -14.98
C TRP A 77 9.55 -21.56 -14.48
N SER A 78 10.41 -22.44 -14.98
CA SER A 78 11.86 -22.37 -14.92
C SER A 78 12.43 -21.85 -16.24
N LEU A 79 13.73 -21.66 -16.35
CA LEU A 79 14.32 -21.14 -17.59
C LEU A 79 14.10 -22.11 -18.76
N THR A 80 14.01 -23.42 -18.50
CA THR A 80 13.81 -24.45 -19.52
C THR A 80 12.41 -24.44 -20.14
N ASP A 81 11.45 -23.73 -19.55
CA ASP A 81 10.10 -23.58 -20.08
C ASP A 81 9.99 -22.46 -21.13
N TYR A 82 11.06 -21.66 -21.29
CA TYR A 82 11.14 -20.58 -22.26
C TYR A 82 11.86 -21.01 -23.57
N PRO A 83 11.64 -20.27 -24.67
CA PRO A 83 12.39 -20.47 -25.90
C PRO A 83 13.93 -20.36 -25.69
N GLU A 84 14.70 -21.12 -26.42
CA GLU A 84 16.17 -21.02 -26.43
C GLU A 84 16.65 -19.68 -27.00
N ASP A 85 15.88 -19.09 -27.93
CA ASP A 85 16.16 -17.77 -28.49
C ASP A 85 16.02 -16.66 -27.41
N ASN A 86 17.12 -15.91 -27.24
CA ASN A 86 17.21 -14.92 -26.20
C ASN A 86 16.24 -13.74 -26.40
N ASP A 87 15.99 -13.32 -27.64
CA ASP A 87 15.13 -12.17 -27.91
C ASP A 87 13.67 -12.54 -27.66
N LEU A 88 13.23 -13.71 -28.13
CA LEU A 88 11.88 -14.22 -27.86
C LEU A 88 11.66 -14.48 -26.36
N ARG A 89 12.68 -15.03 -25.66
CA ARG A 89 12.58 -15.22 -24.22
C ARG A 89 12.42 -13.89 -23.47
N ASN A 90 13.25 -12.89 -23.80
CA ASN A 90 13.20 -11.59 -23.15
C ASN A 90 11.86 -10.88 -23.41
N GLU A 91 11.33 -10.99 -24.61
CA GLU A 91 9.98 -10.48 -24.94
C GLU A 91 8.92 -11.14 -24.06
N MET A 92 8.90 -12.48 -23.97
CA MET A 92 7.95 -13.21 -23.12
C MET A 92 8.06 -12.82 -21.64
N VAL A 93 9.29 -12.74 -21.11
CA VAL A 93 9.56 -12.34 -19.73
C VAL A 93 9.03 -10.94 -19.46
N ASN A 94 9.24 -9.99 -20.35
CA ASN A 94 8.73 -8.61 -20.18
C ASN A 94 7.20 -8.58 -20.21
N LEU A 95 6.56 -9.25 -21.16
CA LEU A 95 5.10 -9.36 -21.23
C LEU A 95 4.50 -9.98 -19.96
N GLN A 96 5.15 -11.01 -19.40
CA GLN A 96 4.71 -11.64 -18.14
C GLN A 96 4.82 -10.68 -16.95
N LYS A 97 5.92 -9.91 -16.84
CA LYS A 97 6.11 -8.89 -15.79
C LYS A 97 5.08 -7.77 -15.90
N GLU A 98 4.83 -7.27 -17.10
CA GLU A 98 3.84 -6.24 -17.37
C GLU A 98 2.42 -6.72 -17.04
N SER A 99 2.05 -7.89 -17.55
CA SER A 99 0.76 -8.53 -17.24
C SER A 99 0.56 -8.76 -15.74
N TRP A 100 1.63 -9.15 -15.01
CA TRP A 100 1.54 -9.31 -13.57
C TRP A 100 1.40 -7.98 -12.83
N ALA A 101 2.11 -6.93 -13.27
CA ALA A 101 1.97 -5.59 -12.70
C ALA A 101 0.54 -5.06 -12.88
N LEU A 102 -0.06 -5.29 -14.07
CA LEU A 102 -1.45 -4.96 -14.34
C LEU A 102 -2.40 -5.72 -13.41
N THR A 103 -2.29 -7.05 -13.36
CA THR A 103 -3.12 -7.91 -12.50
C THR A 103 -3.02 -7.50 -11.03
N TYR A 104 -1.81 -7.27 -10.52
CA TYR A 104 -1.59 -6.86 -9.15
C TYR A 104 -2.20 -5.50 -8.85
N THR A 105 -2.09 -4.54 -9.77
CA THR A 105 -2.69 -3.20 -9.62
C THR A 105 -4.21 -3.24 -9.64
N GLN A 106 -4.81 -4.06 -10.51
CA GLN A 106 -6.27 -4.28 -10.52
C GLN A 106 -6.76 -4.93 -9.21
N ASN A 107 -5.98 -5.85 -8.64
CA ASN A 107 -6.27 -6.42 -7.33
C ASN A 107 -6.18 -5.37 -6.22
N MET A 108 -5.16 -4.51 -6.22
CA MET A 108 -5.07 -3.38 -5.27
C MET A 108 -6.28 -2.47 -5.35
N LEU A 109 -6.79 -2.21 -6.54
CA LEU A 109 -7.99 -1.38 -6.74
C LEU A 109 -9.27 -2.04 -6.18
N SER A 110 -9.36 -3.38 -6.20
CA SER A 110 -10.59 -4.13 -5.92
C SER A 110 -10.65 -4.74 -4.53
N ASN A 111 -9.51 -5.17 -3.97
CA ASN A 111 -9.45 -6.11 -2.84
C ASN A 111 -9.18 -5.46 -1.47
N ASN A 112 -9.36 -4.16 -1.34
CA ASN A 112 -9.26 -3.44 -0.06
C ASN A 112 -8.02 -3.83 0.78
N LEU A 113 -8.24 -4.22 2.06
CA LEU A 113 -7.19 -4.38 3.07
C LEU A 113 -6.17 -5.49 2.73
N ARG A 114 -6.57 -6.63 2.13
CA ARG A 114 -5.64 -7.70 1.81
C ARG A 114 -4.54 -7.23 0.86
N ASP A 115 -4.90 -6.59 -0.25
CA ASP A 115 -3.90 -6.13 -1.22
C ASP A 115 -3.26 -4.79 -0.81
N ARG A 116 -3.94 -3.99 0.00
CA ARG A 116 -3.32 -2.84 0.67
C ARG A 116 -2.17 -3.27 1.60
N LEU A 117 -2.36 -4.33 2.37
CA LEU A 117 -1.33 -4.92 3.22
C LEU A 117 -0.23 -5.60 2.38
N SER A 118 -0.59 -6.35 1.35
CA SER A 118 0.40 -6.93 0.42
C SER A 118 1.31 -5.84 -0.17
N PHE A 119 0.74 -4.70 -0.57
CA PHE A 119 1.49 -3.53 -1.04
C PHE A 119 2.36 -2.90 0.07
N PHE A 120 1.87 -2.82 1.30
CA PHE A 120 2.67 -2.38 2.45
C PHE A 120 3.84 -3.33 2.70
N TRP A 121 3.60 -4.64 2.70
CA TRP A 121 4.61 -5.66 2.94
C TRP A 121 5.64 -5.76 1.81
N SER A 122 5.27 -5.49 0.56
CA SER A 122 6.24 -5.41 -0.54
C SER A 122 7.24 -4.27 -0.38
N ASN A 123 6.87 -3.23 0.37
CA ASN A 123 7.75 -2.12 0.75
C ASN A 123 8.42 -2.31 2.14
N HIS A 124 8.17 -3.43 2.79
CA HIS A 124 8.80 -3.84 4.05
C HIS A 124 9.80 -4.99 3.83
N PHE A 125 9.37 -6.05 3.17
CA PHE A 125 10.19 -7.20 2.76
C PHE A 125 10.70 -7.03 1.34
N VAL A 126 11.42 -5.95 1.10
CA VAL A 126 11.81 -5.54 -0.25
C VAL A 126 12.56 -6.62 -1.01
N THR A 127 12.21 -6.75 -2.29
CA THR A 127 13.01 -7.45 -3.30
C THR A 127 13.05 -6.62 -4.58
N GLU A 128 14.09 -6.77 -5.39
CA GLU A 128 14.21 -6.08 -6.68
C GLU A 128 14.11 -7.09 -7.84
N LEU A 129 13.05 -6.95 -8.63
CA LEU A 129 12.79 -7.82 -9.78
C LEU A 129 13.97 -7.87 -10.77
N ASN A 130 14.64 -6.74 -10.99
CA ASN A 130 15.80 -6.65 -11.87
C ASN A 130 16.99 -7.51 -11.41
N ILE A 131 17.05 -7.91 -10.12
CA ILE A 131 18.14 -8.74 -9.58
C ILE A 131 17.92 -10.23 -9.85
N TYR A 132 16.68 -10.71 -9.71
CA TYR A 132 16.38 -12.13 -9.97
C TYR A 132 15.81 -12.37 -11.36
N ASP A 133 15.16 -11.39 -11.99
CA ASP A 133 14.69 -11.36 -13.38
C ASP A 133 13.75 -12.52 -13.79
N ALA A 134 13.22 -13.26 -12.84
CA ALA A 134 12.36 -14.43 -13.04
C ALA A 134 10.89 -14.09 -12.70
N PRO A 135 9.95 -14.13 -13.68
CA PRO A 135 8.54 -13.89 -13.42
C PRO A 135 7.93 -14.86 -12.39
N SER A 136 8.32 -16.13 -12.41
CA SER A 136 7.85 -17.12 -11.43
C SER A 136 8.30 -16.80 -9.99
N TYR A 137 9.49 -16.24 -9.81
CA TYR A 137 9.95 -15.78 -8.48
C TYR A 137 9.16 -14.58 -8.00
N LEU A 138 8.87 -13.65 -8.90
CA LEU A 138 8.00 -12.50 -8.59
C LEU A 138 6.61 -12.96 -8.16
N TYR A 139 5.98 -13.87 -8.95
CA TYR A 139 4.68 -14.42 -8.57
C TYR A 139 4.74 -15.09 -7.19
N GLY A 140 5.70 -15.99 -6.95
CA GLY A 140 5.84 -16.69 -5.68
C GLY A 140 6.06 -15.76 -4.49
N TYR A 141 6.81 -14.67 -4.68
CA TYR A 141 7.01 -13.64 -3.67
C TYR A 141 5.71 -12.88 -3.36
N ILE A 142 5.02 -12.35 -4.37
CA ILE A 142 3.75 -11.63 -4.16
C ILE A 142 2.67 -12.55 -3.58
N HIS A 143 2.61 -13.80 -4.05
CA HIS A 143 1.71 -14.81 -3.48
C HIS A 143 1.97 -15.01 -1.97
N ASN A 144 3.22 -15.12 -1.55
CA ASN A 144 3.59 -15.22 -0.14
C ASN A 144 3.15 -13.98 0.65
N LEU A 145 3.35 -12.77 0.09
CA LEU A 145 2.87 -11.53 0.73
C LEU A 145 1.34 -11.51 0.89
N GLN A 146 0.60 -12.03 -0.09
CA GLN A 146 -0.87 -12.09 -0.04
C GLN A 146 -1.36 -13.13 0.97
N VAL A 147 -0.75 -14.31 1.04
CA VAL A 147 -1.10 -15.38 1.97
C VAL A 147 -0.94 -14.93 3.43
N HIS A 148 0.14 -14.21 3.71
CA HIS A 148 0.50 -13.80 5.06
C HIS A 148 0.12 -12.35 5.40
N ALA A 149 -0.56 -11.63 4.49
CA ALA A 149 -0.82 -10.19 4.60
C ALA A 149 -1.39 -9.77 5.96
N ILE A 150 -2.25 -10.59 6.56
CA ILE A 150 -2.98 -10.31 7.81
C ILE A 150 -2.88 -11.45 8.84
N GLY A 151 -2.05 -12.47 8.57
CA GLY A 151 -1.86 -13.64 9.41
C GLY A 151 -0.82 -13.48 10.51
N ASN A 152 -0.15 -14.58 10.82
CA ASN A 152 0.88 -14.64 11.85
C ASN A 152 2.21 -14.07 11.34
N PHE A 153 2.70 -13.00 11.95
CA PHE A 153 3.90 -12.30 11.51
C PHE A 153 5.18 -13.14 11.66
N LYS A 154 5.29 -13.96 12.71
CA LYS A 154 6.45 -14.85 12.89
C LYS A 154 6.54 -15.87 11.77
N THR A 155 5.43 -16.49 11.41
CA THR A 155 5.33 -17.38 10.25
C THR A 155 5.65 -16.63 8.96
N PHE A 156 5.15 -15.41 8.81
CA PHE A 156 5.42 -14.58 7.63
C PHE A 156 6.92 -14.31 7.44
N VAL A 157 7.62 -13.89 8.50
CA VAL A 157 9.08 -13.66 8.45
C VAL A 157 9.82 -14.94 8.05
N SER A 158 9.39 -16.10 8.58
CA SER A 158 9.97 -17.40 8.23
C SER A 158 9.75 -17.76 6.76
N GLU A 159 8.55 -17.58 6.22
CA GLU A 159 8.19 -17.98 4.88
C GLU A 159 8.75 -17.04 3.80
N VAL A 160 8.69 -15.73 4.01
CA VAL A 160 9.15 -14.74 3.03
C VAL A 160 10.66 -14.84 2.80
N GLY A 161 11.43 -15.11 3.86
CA GLY A 161 12.89 -15.23 3.79
C GLY A 161 13.38 -16.40 2.94
N LEU A 162 12.58 -17.45 2.77
CA LEU A 162 12.87 -18.61 1.95
C LEU A 162 12.28 -18.54 0.54
N THR A 163 11.58 -17.46 0.18
CA THR A 163 11.16 -17.27 -1.22
C THR A 163 12.36 -17.16 -2.14
N SER A 164 12.24 -17.68 -3.36
CA SER A 164 13.34 -17.64 -4.34
C SER A 164 13.76 -16.21 -4.67
N ALA A 165 12.81 -15.27 -4.70
CA ALA A 165 13.09 -13.85 -4.89
C ALA A 165 14.00 -13.30 -3.78
N MET A 166 13.64 -13.54 -2.50
CA MET A 166 14.40 -13.06 -1.34
C MET A 166 15.78 -13.70 -1.23
N LEU A 167 15.87 -15.03 -1.39
CA LEU A 167 17.13 -15.75 -1.39
C LEU A 167 18.09 -15.27 -2.50
N ARG A 168 17.54 -14.87 -3.63
CA ARG A 168 18.34 -14.32 -4.74
C ARG A 168 18.73 -12.87 -4.50
N TYR A 169 17.80 -12.05 -4.02
CA TYR A 169 18.00 -10.60 -3.82
C TYR A 169 19.05 -10.32 -2.74
N LEU A 170 18.94 -10.98 -1.59
CA LEU A 170 19.84 -10.76 -0.45
C LEU A 170 21.01 -11.78 -0.37
N ASP A 171 21.36 -12.40 -1.50
CA ASP A 171 22.49 -13.34 -1.61
C ASP A 171 22.41 -14.56 -0.65
N GLY A 172 21.23 -14.89 -0.13
CA GLY A 172 21.01 -16.09 0.69
C GLY A 172 21.43 -17.38 -0.03
N ASN A 173 21.25 -17.41 -1.35
CA ASN A 173 21.69 -18.50 -2.22
C ASN A 173 23.22 -18.64 -2.33
N ARG A 174 24.00 -17.65 -1.89
CA ARG A 174 25.47 -17.65 -1.85
C ARG A 174 26.01 -17.85 -0.44
N ASN A 175 25.14 -17.94 0.55
CA ASN A 175 25.50 -18.12 1.95
C ASN A 175 25.82 -19.59 2.21
N ARG A 176 27.09 -19.93 2.35
CA ARG A 176 27.59 -21.30 2.46
C ARG A 176 28.50 -21.49 3.65
N ARG A 177 28.57 -22.72 4.17
CA ARG A 177 29.38 -23.12 5.34
C ARG A 177 30.80 -22.53 5.37
N ASN A 178 31.51 -22.57 4.25
CA ASN A 178 32.90 -22.11 4.20
C ASN A 178 33.03 -20.61 3.82
N ARG A 179 31.93 -19.96 3.51
CA ARG A 179 31.85 -18.56 3.08
C ARG A 179 30.50 -17.97 3.50
N PRO A 180 30.28 -17.78 4.81
CA PRO A 180 29.04 -17.12 5.27
C PRO A 180 28.89 -15.73 4.64
N ASN A 181 27.63 -15.37 4.33
CA ASN A 181 27.24 -14.06 3.80
C ASN A 181 26.26 -13.43 4.79
N GLU A 182 26.59 -12.24 5.27
CA GLU A 182 25.86 -11.55 6.32
C GLU A 182 24.64 -10.77 5.80
N ASN A 183 24.50 -10.59 4.46
CA ASN A 183 23.53 -9.66 3.90
C ASN A 183 22.09 -9.93 4.41
N TYR A 184 21.60 -11.16 4.20
CA TYR A 184 20.25 -11.50 4.68
C TYR A 184 20.12 -11.44 6.22
N ALA A 185 21.16 -11.85 6.97
CA ALA A 185 21.12 -11.79 8.43
C ALA A 185 21.01 -10.34 8.93
N ARG A 186 21.71 -9.41 8.29
CA ARG A 186 21.67 -7.99 8.58
C ARG A 186 20.29 -7.41 8.30
N GLU A 187 19.76 -7.65 7.11
CA GLU A 187 18.44 -7.13 6.72
C GLU A 187 17.31 -7.74 7.54
N LEU A 188 17.43 -9.02 7.94
CA LEU A 188 16.47 -9.65 8.85
C LEU A 188 16.35 -8.87 10.17
N PHE A 189 17.46 -8.38 10.73
CA PHE A 189 17.45 -7.60 11.95
C PHE A 189 17.13 -6.12 11.69
N GLU A 190 17.80 -5.48 10.75
CA GLU A 190 17.75 -4.03 10.57
C GLU A 190 16.46 -3.56 9.91
N LEU A 191 15.99 -4.25 8.86
CA LEU A 191 14.85 -3.79 8.08
C LEU A 191 13.57 -4.58 8.33
N PHE A 192 13.69 -5.88 8.64
CA PHE A 192 12.51 -6.74 8.68
C PHE A 192 11.94 -6.95 10.09
N THR A 193 12.75 -6.83 11.14
CA THR A 193 12.27 -7.16 12.49
C THR A 193 12.57 -6.17 13.61
N LEU A 194 13.80 -5.69 13.77
CA LEU A 194 14.21 -4.91 14.94
C LEU A 194 14.33 -3.41 14.68
N GLY A 195 14.86 -3.05 13.53
CA GLY A 195 15.31 -1.70 13.22
C GLY A 195 16.82 -1.54 13.34
N GLU A 196 17.41 -0.62 12.57
CA GLU A 196 18.84 -0.37 12.52
C GLU A 196 19.41 -0.01 13.92
N GLY A 197 20.41 -0.74 14.38
CA GLY A 197 21.09 -0.52 15.66
C GLY A 197 20.30 -0.94 16.92
N ILE A 198 19.17 -1.64 16.77
CA ILE A 198 18.30 -1.98 17.89
C ILE A 198 18.42 -3.45 18.29
N GLY A 199 18.86 -3.71 19.50
CA GLY A 199 18.74 -5.02 20.16
C GLY A 199 19.65 -6.13 19.63
N TYR A 200 20.61 -5.85 18.74
CA TYR A 200 21.58 -6.81 18.19
C TYR A 200 23.00 -6.23 18.18
N THR A 201 23.98 -7.09 18.00
CA THR A 201 25.40 -6.76 17.83
C THR A 201 25.89 -7.26 16.46
N GLU A 202 27.04 -6.75 15.98
CA GLU A 202 27.69 -7.28 14.77
C GLU A 202 28.01 -8.77 14.90
N GLU A 203 28.34 -9.26 16.12
CA GLU A 203 28.59 -10.67 16.36
C GLU A 203 27.31 -11.51 16.21
N ASP A 204 26.15 -10.99 16.63
CA ASP A 204 24.86 -11.65 16.39
C ASP A 204 24.58 -11.80 14.91
N ILE A 205 24.91 -10.79 14.08
CA ILE A 205 24.77 -10.87 12.61
C ILE A 205 25.69 -11.97 12.03
N VAL A 206 26.96 -11.97 12.41
CA VAL A 206 27.94 -12.96 11.93
C VAL A 206 27.49 -14.38 12.31
N GLU A 207 27.10 -14.62 13.57
CA GLU A 207 26.66 -15.92 14.04
C GLU A 207 25.34 -16.35 13.39
N THR A 208 24.42 -15.42 13.20
CA THR A 208 23.17 -15.65 12.45
C THR A 208 23.45 -16.02 11.01
N SER A 209 24.38 -15.34 10.32
CA SER A 209 24.73 -15.67 8.95
C SER A 209 25.18 -17.12 8.77
N LYS A 210 25.91 -17.68 9.75
CA LYS A 210 26.31 -19.10 9.77
C LYS A 210 25.11 -20.03 9.91
N ALA A 211 24.13 -19.67 10.75
CA ALA A 211 22.91 -20.45 10.95
C ALA A 211 22.00 -20.46 9.71
N LEU A 212 22.09 -19.42 8.87
CA LEU A 212 21.32 -19.27 7.64
C LEU A 212 22.00 -19.84 6.39
N THR A 213 23.11 -20.58 6.54
CA THR A 213 23.80 -21.25 5.43
C THR A 213 23.02 -22.47 4.92
N GLY A 214 23.31 -22.92 3.71
CA GLY A 214 22.82 -24.20 3.17
C GLY A 214 21.74 -24.09 2.09
N TYR A 215 21.13 -22.92 1.88
CA TYR A 215 20.16 -22.73 0.78
C TYR A 215 20.90 -22.46 -0.52
N VAL A 216 20.83 -23.42 -1.44
CA VAL A 216 21.54 -23.34 -2.72
C VAL A 216 20.57 -23.53 -3.86
N GLN A 217 20.95 -23.04 -5.04
CA GLN A 217 20.16 -23.25 -6.23
C GLN A 217 19.99 -24.77 -6.51
N SER A 218 18.78 -25.17 -6.79
CA SER A 218 18.49 -26.52 -7.28
C SER A 218 19.30 -26.78 -8.58
N VAL A 219 20.12 -27.84 -8.59
CA VAL A 219 21.04 -28.07 -9.70
C VAL A 219 20.28 -28.76 -10.84
N ILE A 220 19.59 -27.97 -11.64
CA ILE A 220 19.28 -28.34 -13.02
C ILE A 220 20.33 -27.62 -13.88
N GLU A 221 21.15 -28.35 -14.61
CA GLU A 221 22.22 -27.77 -15.41
C GLU A 221 21.64 -26.71 -16.35
N ASP A 222 22.20 -25.50 -16.35
CA ASP A 222 21.79 -24.35 -17.12
C ASP A 222 20.44 -23.66 -16.73
N ASP A 223 19.73 -24.11 -15.70
CA ASP A 223 18.49 -23.48 -15.24
C ASP A 223 18.69 -22.54 -14.05
N ARG A 224 18.96 -21.26 -14.33
CA ARG A 224 19.13 -20.21 -13.30
C ARG A 224 17.84 -19.88 -12.53
N TRP A 225 16.67 -20.38 -12.94
CA TRP A 225 15.37 -20.17 -12.30
C TRP A 225 14.76 -21.44 -11.72
N SER A 226 15.57 -22.48 -11.49
CA SER A 226 15.13 -23.77 -10.95
C SER A 226 14.71 -23.76 -9.46
N GLY A 227 14.72 -22.59 -8.81
CA GLY A 227 14.44 -22.47 -7.39
C GLY A 227 15.62 -22.80 -6.49
N TYR A 228 15.38 -22.83 -5.18
CA TYR A 228 16.39 -23.09 -4.16
C TYR A 228 15.96 -24.24 -3.27
N LEU A 229 16.95 -25.00 -2.79
CA LEU A 229 16.74 -26.10 -1.85
C LEU A 229 17.80 -26.03 -0.74
N PHE A 230 17.53 -26.71 0.37
CA PHE A 230 18.48 -26.86 1.45
C PHE A 230 19.44 -28.02 1.13
N ASP A 231 20.76 -27.73 1.14
CA ASP A 231 21.85 -28.69 0.97
C ASP A 231 22.66 -28.78 2.27
N GLU A 232 22.53 -29.88 3.00
CA GLU A 232 23.22 -30.12 4.27
C GLU A 232 24.74 -30.02 4.13
N ALA A 233 25.31 -30.31 2.97
CA ALA A 233 26.77 -30.20 2.72
C ALA A 233 27.23 -28.72 2.72
N GLN A 234 26.36 -27.79 2.44
CA GLN A 234 26.62 -26.34 2.46
C GLN A 234 26.20 -25.67 3.78
N PHE A 235 25.52 -26.39 4.66
CA PHE A 235 25.11 -25.90 5.97
C PHE A 235 26.28 -25.95 6.98
N ASP A 236 26.38 -24.94 7.84
CA ASP A 236 27.29 -24.92 8.98
C ASP A 236 26.66 -25.61 10.20
N PRO A 237 27.07 -26.84 10.57
CA PRO A 237 26.51 -27.56 11.70
C PRO A 237 27.16 -27.19 13.05
N GLY A 238 28.15 -26.27 13.06
CA GLY A 238 28.86 -25.85 14.28
C GLY A 238 27.95 -25.07 15.24
N PRO A 239 28.42 -24.91 16.50
CA PRO A 239 27.69 -24.06 17.45
C PRO A 239 27.75 -22.59 17.06
N LYS A 240 26.67 -21.86 17.29
CA LYS A 240 26.53 -20.41 17.09
C LYS A 240 25.94 -19.79 18.35
N THR A 241 26.36 -18.58 18.67
CA THR A 241 25.79 -17.82 19.77
C THR A 241 25.02 -16.62 19.24
N ILE A 242 23.70 -16.65 19.36
CA ILE A 242 22.79 -15.60 18.88
C ILE A 242 22.00 -15.09 20.08
N PHE A 243 22.03 -13.77 20.32
CA PHE A 243 21.40 -13.12 21.48
C PHE A 243 21.71 -13.81 22.81
N GLY A 244 22.95 -14.29 22.96
CA GLY A 244 23.43 -14.98 24.18
C GLY A 244 23.05 -16.45 24.28
N ARG A 245 22.30 -17.01 23.36
CA ARG A 245 21.93 -18.44 23.29
C ARG A 245 22.91 -19.21 22.39
N THR A 246 23.52 -20.23 22.92
CA THR A 246 24.50 -21.06 22.18
C THR A 246 23.91 -22.43 21.84
N GLY A 247 24.02 -22.83 20.56
CA GLY A 247 23.56 -24.11 20.05
C GLY A 247 23.90 -24.33 18.59
N ASN A 248 23.54 -25.48 18.06
CA ASN A 248 23.76 -25.82 16.63
C ASN A 248 22.55 -25.34 15.81
N TRP A 249 22.34 -24.03 15.82
CA TRP A 249 21.17 -23.37 15.25
C TRP A 249 21.13 -23.41 13.74
N GLY A 250 19.94 -23.61 13.16
CA GLY A 250 19.58 -23.43 11.75
C GLY A 250 18.54 -22.34 11.56
N TYR A 251 17.97 -22.26 10.36
CA TYR A 251 17.06 -21.17 9.95
C TYR A 251 15.87 -21.00 10.91
N ASN A 252 15.15 -22.08 11.21
CA ASN A 252 13.97 -22.01 12.08
C ASN A 252 14.33 -21.63 13.50
N ASP A 253 15.48 -22.13 14.02
CA ASP A 253 15.96 -21.75 15.35
C ASP A 253 16.29 -20.26 15.44
N VAL A 254 16.86 -19.67 14.36
CA VAL A 254 17.10 -18.22 14.31
C VAL A 254 15.79 -17.44 14.48
N ILE A 255 14.74 -17.83 13.75
CA ILE A 255 13.43 -17.17 13.86
C ILE A 255 12.85 -17.33 15.27
N ASP A 256 12.92 -18.54 15.84
CA ASP A 256 12.43 -18.80 17.19
C ASP A 256 13.17 -17.96 18.23
N ILE A 257 14.51 -17.97 18.20
CA ILE A 257 15.36 -17.21 19.14
C ILE A 257 15.10 -15.71 19.00
N LEU A 258 14.98 -15.19 17.77
CA LEU A 258 14.73 -13.78 17.51
C LEU A 258 13.41 -13.33 18.13
N PHE A 259 12.32 -14.07 17.93
CA PHE A 259 11.00 -13.74 18.45
C PHE A 259 10.87 -13.98 19.96
N GLU A 260 11.68 -14.87 20.55
CA GLU A 260 11.74 -15.08 22.00
C GLU A 260 12.56 -14.00 22.73
N GLU A 261 13.74 -13.67 22.20
CA GLU A 261 14.70 -12.78 22.88
C GLU A 261 14.48 -11.29 22.57
N ARG A 262 13.76 -10.95 21.50
CA ARG A 262 13.54 -9.57 21.01
C ARG A 262 12.07 -9.24 20.76
N ALA A 263 11.19 -9.88 21.52
CA ALA A 263 9.75 -9.73 21.33
C ALA A 263 9.26 -8.26 21.37
N ASN A 264 9.76 -7.48 22.34
CA ASN A 264 9.33 -6.09 22.51
C ASN A 264 9.81 -5.19 21.38
N GLU A 265 11.05 -5.38 20.94
CA GLU A 265 11.67 -4.62 19.85
C GLU A 265 10.95 -4.90 18.53
N ILE A 266 10.68 -6.17 18.22
CA ILE A 266 9.91 -6.58 17.03
C ILE A 266 8.52 -5.96 17.05
N ALA A 267 7.79 -6.13 18.15
CA ALA A 267 6.43 -5.65 18.26
C ALA A 267 6.36 -4.12 18.11
N HIS A 268 7.24 -3.39 18.77
CA HIS A 268 7.33 -1.93 18.67
C HIS A 268 7.66 -1.49 17.24
N PHE A 269 8.65 -2.12 16.61
CA PHE A 269 9.09 -1.76 15.25
C PHE A 269 7.97 -1.96 14.22
N ILE A 270 7.31 -3.10 14.24
CA ILE A 270 6.22 -3.41 13.30
C ILE A 270 5.00 -2.54 13.57
N CYS A 271 4.59 -2.38 14.83
CA CYS A 271 3.46 -1.51 15.17
C CYS A 271 3.74 -0.04 14.82
N SER A 272 4.99 0.45 14.97
CA SER A 272 5.38 1.78 14.51
C SER A 272 5.26 1.94 13.00
N LYS A 273 5.66 0.94 12.21
CA LYS A 273 5.50 0.96 10.75
C LYS A 273 4.02 0.94 10.34
N LEU A 274 3.20 0.07 10.96
CA LEU A 274 1.75 0.02 10.72
C LEU A 274 1.07 1.35 11.08
N TYR A 275 1.42 1.92 12.22
CA TYR A 275 0.90 3.22 12.68
C TYR A 275 1.21 4.32 11.65
N LYS A 276 2.48 4.44 11.22
CA LYS A 276 2.90 5.44 10.23
C LYS A 276 2.25 5.28 8.86
N PHE A 277 1.91 4.06 8.50
CA PHE A 277 1.27 3.77 7.22
C PHE A 277 -0.24 4.04 7.24
N PHE A 278 -0.92 3.69 8.34
CA PHE A 278 -2.38 3.73 8.41
C PHE A 278 -2.95 4.93 9.17
N VAL A 279 -2.19 5.58 10.07
CA VAL A 279 -2.75 6.62 10.97
C VAL A 279 -2.09 7.97 10.76
N HIS A 280 -0.82 8.10 11.14
CA HIS A 280 -0.14 9.39 11.15
C HIS A 280 1.37 9.23 10.91
N PRO A 281 2.00 10.13 10.11
CA PRO A 281 3.43 10.05 9.83
C PRO A 281 4.33 10.22 11.06
N GLU A 282 3.87 10.99 12.05
CA GLU A 282 4.58 11.18 13.32
C GLU A 282 4.10 10.13 14.32
N PRO A 283 5.01 9.29 14.87
CA PRO A 283 4.63 8.21 15.77
C PRO A 283 4.14 8.74 17.12
N GLN A 284 3.15 8.06 17.71
CA GLN A 284 2.69 8.29 19.06
C GLN A 284 3.00 7.07 19.94
N GLU A 285 4.03 7.19 20.75
CA GLU A 285 4.57 6.10 21.55
C GLU A 285 3.56 5.38 22.46
N PRO A 286 2.64 6.07 23.16
CA PRO A 286 1.62 5.38 23.96
C PRO A 286 0.71 4.45 23.13
N ILE A 287 0.34 4.88 21.93
CA ILE A 287 -0.49 4.10 21.01
C ILE A 287 0.29 2.91 20.45
N ILE A 288 1.52 3.14 20.00
CA ILE A 288 2.40 2.10 19.46
C ILE A 288 2.68 1.02 20.52
N ASN A 289 2.96 1.42 21.75
CA ASN A 289 3.20 0.48 22.85
C ASN A 289 1.95 -0.35 23.20
N ALA A 290 0.76 0.24 23.15
CA ALA A 290 -0.49 -0.50 23.34
C ALA A 290 -0.75 -1.48 22.20
N MET A 291 -0.49 -1.10 20.94
CA MET A 291 -0.54 -2.00 19.78
C MET A 291 0.48 -3.15 19.93
N ALA A 292 1.71 -2.85 20.34
CA ALA A 292 2.78 -3.82 20.55
C ALA A 292 2.41 -4.85 21.63
N THR A 293 1.80 -4.41 22.73
CA THR A 293 1.27 -5.31 23.77
C THR A 293 0.23 -6.26 23.17
N THR A 294 -0.75 -5.73 22.44
CA THR A 294 -1.76 -6.56 21.77
C THR A 294 -1.13 -7.56 20.80
N PHE A 295 -0.07 -7.17 20.09
CA PHE A 295 0.61 -8.01 19.12
C PHE A 295 1.33 -9.21 19.77
N ILE A 296 2.01 -8.97 20.88
CA ILE A 296 2.67 -10.02 21.68
C ILE A 296 1.61 -10.95 22.30
N ASP A 297 0.58 -10.38 22.94
CA ASP A 297 -0.49 -11.15 23.60
C ASP A 297 -1.30 -12.00 22.59
N ALA A 298 -1.42 -11.54 21.36
CA ALA A 298 -2.02 -12.28 20.25
C ALA A 298 -1.08 -13.30 19.59
N ASN A 299 0.09 -13.57 20.17
CA ASN A 299 1.07 -14.51 19.61
C ASN A 299 1.41 -14.19 18.13
N TRP A 300 1.68 -12.92 17.87
CA TRP A 300 2.09 -12.40 16.56
C TRP A 300 1.02 -12.40 15.46
N GLU A 301 -0.26 -12.54 15.81
CA GLU A 301 -1.36 -12.39 14.89
C GLU A 301 -1.61 -10.90 14.58
N LEU A 302 -1.62 -10.52 13.29
CA LEU A 302 -1.81 -9.13 12.85
C LEU A 302 -3.26 -8.67 12.97
N ALA A 303 -4.22 -9.55 12.73
CA ALA A 303 -5.63 -9.19 12.71
C ALA A 303 -6.14 -8.55 14.02
N PRO A 304 -5.79 -9.03 15.23
CA PRO A 304 -6.18 -8.37 16.48
C PRO A 304 -5.65 -6.94 16.61
N VAL A 305 -4.41 -6.69 16.19
CA VAL A 305 -3.78 -5.36 16.21
C VAL A 305 -4.50 -4.40 15.27
N LEU A 306 -4.81 -4.86 14.05
CA LEU A 306 -5.52 -4.05 13.05
C LEU A 306 -6.96 -3.78 13.48
N ARG A 307 -7.65 -4.75 14.11
CA ARG A 307 -9.00 -4.54 14.68
C ARG A 307 -8.98 -3.50 15.79
N GLN A 308 -8.00 -3.58 16.70
CA GLN A 308 -7.84 -2.60 17.76
C GLN A 308 -7.62 -1.20 17.17
N LEU A 309 -6.69 -1.08 16.22
CA LEU A 309 -6.34 0.20 15.61
C LEU A 309 -7.51 0.81 14.85
N PHE A 310 -8.11 0.10 13.89
CA PHE A 310 -9.13 0.64 13.00
C PHE A 310 -10.49 0.85 13.66
N LYS A 311 -10.76 0.25 14.82
CA LYS A 311 -11.96 0.53 15.60
C LYS A 311 -11.79 1.65 16.62
N SER A 312 -10.59 2.19 16.78
CA SER A 312 -10.26 3.10 17.89
C SER A 312 -10.75 4.53 17.67
N GLU A 313 -10.99 5.24 18.77
CA GLU A 313 -11.19 6.68 18.77
C GLU A 313 -10.00 7.41 18.16
N HIS A 314 -8.79 6.91 18.39
CA HIS A 314 -7.56 7.47 17.86
C HIS A 314 -7.53 7.46 16.33
N PHE A 315 -7.95 6.36 15.70
CA PHE A 315 -8.00 6.25 14.23
C PHE A 315 -9.02 7.21 13.62
N PHE A 316 -10.22 7.33 14.22
CA PHE A 316 -11.30 8.18 13.73
C PHE A 316 -11.28 9.62 14.25
N HIS A 317 -10.23 9.99 14.96
CA HIS A 317 -10.05 11.37 15.42
C HIS A 317 -9.76 12.30 14.24
N ASP A 318 -10.33 13.51 14.26
CA ASP A 318 -10.18 14.48 13.16
C ASP A 318 -8.72 14.79 12.84
N GLU A 319 -7.83 14.80 13.84
CA GLU A 319 -6.39 15.00 13.64
C GLU A 319 -5.66 13.82 12.95
N SER A 320 -6.35 12.69 12.74
CA SER A 320 -5.84 11.56 11.96
C SER A 320 -6.33 11.56 10.51
N ILE A 321 -7.31 12.40 10.17
CA ILE A 321 -7.89 12.50 8.83
C ILE A 321 -7.07 13.50 7.99
N GLY A 322 -6.78 13.19 6.72
CA GLY A 322 -6.12 14.11 5.80
C GLY A 322 -4.71 14.53 6.21
N VAL A 323 -3.92 13.65 6.81
CA VAL A 323 -2.57 13.96 7.34
C VAL A 323 -1.45 13.17 6.68
N ILE A 324 -1.78 12.10 5.97
CA ILE A 324 -0.79 11.31 5.22
C ILE A 324 -0.78 11.78 3.77
N ILE A 325 0.41 12.09 3.26
CA ILE A 325 0.58 12.40 1.85
C ILE A 325 0.37 11.13 1.03
N LYS A 326 -0.54 11.20 0.05
CA LYS A 326 -0.80 10.11 -0.89
C LYS A 326 0.50 9.70 -1.61
N SER A 327 0.78 8.42 -1.73
CA SER A 327 1.78 7.91 -2.68
C SER A 327 1.30 8.06 -4.12
N PRO A 328 2.15 7.91 -5.15
CA PRO A 328 1.69 7.92 -6.54
C PRO A 328 0.54 6.94 -6.82
N PHE A 329 0.62 5.71 -6.33
CA PHE A 329 -0.48 4.75 -6.44
C PHE A 329 -1.72 5.16 -5.64
N ASP A 330 -1.57 5.80 -4.48
CA ASP A 330 -2.72 6.36 -3.76
C ASP A 330 -3.43 7.44 -4.60
N VAL A 331 -2.68 8.32 -5.28
CA VAL A 331 -3.26 9.36 -6.14
C VAL A 331 -4.07 8.73 -7.28
N ALA A 332 -3.47 7.77 -7.98
CA ALA A 332 -4.11 7.11 -9.13
C ALA A 332 -5.34 6.29 -8.72
N LEU A 333 -5.15 5.32 -7.81
CA LEU A 333 -6.18 4.32 -7.50
C LEU A 333 -7.32 4.89 -6.64
N ASN A 334 -7.02 5.81 -5.70
CA ASN A 334 -8.09 6.48 -4.95
C ASN A 334 -8.99 7.27 -5.90
N PHE A 335 -8.42 7.99 -6.87
CA PHE A 335 -9.19 8.79 -7.80
C PHE A 335 -10.11 7.93 -8.68
N ILE A 336 -9.63 6.78 -9.18
CA ILE A 336 -10.46 5.83 -9.94
C ILE A 336 -11.64 5.37 -9.08
N ASN A 337 -11.38 4.92 -7.85
CA ASN A 337 -12.44 4.40 -6.98
C ASN A 337 -13.44 5.49 -6.57
N GLU A 338 -12.98 6.69 -6.20
CA GLU A 338 -13.84 7.78 -5.73
C GLU A 338 -14.71 8.35 -6.84
N THR A 339 -14.17 8.50 -8.06
CA THR A 339 -14.92 9.03 -9.19
C THR A 339 -15.73 7.98 -9.92
N SER A 340 -15.33 6.71 -9.83
CA SER A 340 -15.88 5.60 -10.63
C SER A 340 -15.84 5.86 -12.14
N LEU A 341 -14.95 6.73 -12.61
CA LEU A 341 -14.67 6.88 -14.03
C LEU A 341 -14.03 5.59 -14.56
N GLY A 342 -14.37 5.24 -15.79
CA GLY A 342 -13.93 3.98 -16.39
C GLY A 342 -12.42 3.87 -16.56
N TYR A 343 -11.95 2.64 -16.65
CA TYR A 343 -10.57 2.33 -17.05
C TYR A 343 -10.56 1.00 -17.85
N ASP A 344 -9.54 0.83 -18.64
CA ASP A 344 -9.17 -0.42 -19.29
C ASP A 344 -7.70 -0.73 -19.00
N ASP A 345 -7.19 -1.79 -19.57
CA ASP A 345 -5.81 -2.24 -19.35
C ASP A 345 -4.80 -1.19 -19.80
N GLU A 346 -5.02 -0.51 -20.95
CA GLU A 346 -4.14 0.55 -21.46
C GLU A 346 -4.05 1.74 -20.49
N LEU A 347 -5.19 2.19 -19.94
CA LEU A 347 -5.22 3.25 -18.94
C LEU A 347 -4.51 2.83 -17.65
N MET A 348 -4.69 1.59 -17.22
CA MET A 348 -4.02 1.10 -16.02
C MET A 348 -2.51 0.97 -16.21
N GLU A 349 -2.06 0.45 -17.35
CA GLU A 349 -0.64 0.37 -17.70
C GLU A 349 0.01 1.75 -17.75
N GLY A 350 -0.67 2.73 -18.35
CA GLY A 350 -0.22 4.12 -18.35
C GLY A 350 -0.09 4.70 -16.95
N MET A 351 -1.03 4.44 -16.04
CA MET A 351 -0.93 4.87 -14.64
C MET A 351 0.26 4.21 -13.91
N ILE A 352 0.47 2.90 -14.11
CA ILE A 352 1.62 2.17 -13.56
C ILE A 352 2.92 2.80 -14.08
N TYR A 353 2.99 3.12 -15.37
CA TYR A 353 4.15 3.77 -15.98
C TYR A 353 4.42 5.14 -15.35
N PHE A 354 3.42 6.02 -15.23
CA PHE A 354 3.59 7.33 -14.60
C PHE A 354 3.99 7.22 -13.12
N CYS A 355 3.41 6.30 -12.35
CA CYS A 355 3.84 6.04 -10.97
C CYS A 355 5.32 5.65 -10.91
N SER A 356 5.78 4.83 -11.86
CA SER A 356 7.19 4.43 -12.00
C SER A 356 8.11 5.62 -12.27
N LEU A 357 7.71 6.55 -13.16
CA LEU A 357 8.51 7.74 -13.50
C LEU A 357 8.78 8.66 -12.30
N ILE A 358 7.87 8.70 -11.35
CA ILE A 358 8.01 9.52 -10.14
C ILE A 358 8.52 8.74 -8.93
N GLY A 359 9.09 7.55 -9.17
CA GLY A 359 9.87 6.80 -8.19
C GLY A 359 9.10 5.72 -7.42
N GLN A 360 7.84 5.42 -7.78
CA GLN A 360 7.12 4.28 -7.21
C GLN A 360 6.96 3.16 -8.24
N ARG A 361 8.08 2.55 -8.61
CA ARG A 361 8.11 1.42 -9.54
C ARG A 361 7.73 0.13 -8.82
N LEU A 362 6.69 -0.54 -9.27
CA LEU A 362 6.29 -1.84 -8.72
C LEU A 362 7.42 -2.86 -8.86
N PHE A 363 7.65 -3.63 -7.80
CA PHE A 363 8.60 -4.75 -7.72
C PHE A 363 10.09 -4.36 -7.86
N ASP A 364 10.39 -3.08 -8.10
CA ASP A 364 11.74 -2.54 -8.22
C ASP A 364 11.86 -1.22 -7.45
N PRO A 365 11.80 -1.21 -6.12
CA PRO A 365 12.11 -0.04 -5.33
C PRO A 365 13.57 0.39 -5.56
N VAL A 366 13.91 1.62 -5.14
CA VAL A 366 15.22 2.23 -5.40
C VAL A 366 16.36 1.50 -4.68
N ASP A 367 16.08 0.95 -3.52
CA ASP A 367 17.01 0.21 -2.66
C ASP A 367 16.26 -0.71 -1.68
N VAL A 368 17.01 -1.43 -0.84
CA VAL A 368 16.48 -2.36 0.16
C VAL A 368 15.60 -1.70 1.23
N ALA A 369 15.70 -0.37 1.43
CA ALA A 369 14.81 0.37 2.34
C ALA A 369 13.42 0.66 1.75
N GLY A 370 13.24 0.41 0.46
CA GLY A 370 11.97 0.51 -0.24
C GLY A 370 11.70 1.88 -0.88
N TRP A 371 10.44 2.12 -1.21
CA TRP A 371 10.00 3.38 -1.80
C TRP A 371 10.04 4.51 -0.78
N GLN A 372 10.19 5.71 -1.31
CA GLN A 372 10.05 6.96 -0.55
C GLN A 372 8.68 7.02 0.16
N ARG A 373 8.60 7.83 1.23
CA ARG A 373 7.39 7.94 2.04
C ARG A 373 7.12 9.40 2.40
N ASN A 374 5.83 9.71 2.58
CA ASN A 374 5.32 10.96 3.10
C ASN A 374 5.96 12.19 2.39
N ARG A 375 6.64 13.10 3.12
CA ARG A 375 7.18 14.36 2.58
C ARG A 375 8.16 14.18 1.41
N ASN A 376 8.77 13.02 1.27
CA ASN A 376 9.67 12.74 0.14
C ASN A 376 8.93 12.70 -1.20
N TRP A 377 7.59 12.53 -1.19
CA TRP A 377 6.75 12.68 -2.36
C TRP A 377 6.44 14.14 -2.72
N ILE A 378 6.89 15.14 -1.92
CA ILE A 378 6.67 16.57 -2.16
C ILE A 378 7.97 17.18 -2.66
N ASN A 379 8.23 17.00 -3.93
CA ASN A 379 9.27 17.68 -4.71
C ASN A 379 8.72 18.03 -6.09
N ALA A 380 9.41 18.90 -6.83
CA ALA A 380 8.90 19.41 -8.11
C ALA A 380 8.55 18.31 -9.11
N ASN A 381 9.40 17.28 -9.25
CA ASN A 381 9.17 16.18 -10.18
C ASN A 381 7.95 15.34 -9.77
N ALA A 382 7.86 15.01 -8.48
CA ALA A 382 6.74 14.22 -7.97
C ALA A 382 5.41 14.98 -8.05
N LEU A 383 5.38 16.28 -7.79
CA LEU A 383 4.16 17.11 -7.93
C LEU A 383 3.68 17.17 -9.37
N ILE A 384 4.58 17.51 -10.31
CA ILE A 384 4.26 17.55 -11.75
C ILE A 384 3.79 16.16 -12.21
N GLY A 385 4.50 15.10 -11.82
CA GLY A 385 4.14 13.74 -12.19
C GLY A 385 2.76 13.31 -11.67
N ARG A 386 2.39 13.68 -10.44
CA ARG A 386 1.05 13.42 -9.87
C ARG A 386 -0.06 14.12 -10.64
N TRP A 387 0.16 15.39 -11.01
CA TRP A 387 -0.79 16.12 -11.85
C TRP A 387 -0.91 15.47 -13.24
N SER A 388 0.22 15.05 -13.82
CA SER A 388 0.25 14.40 -15.12
C SER A 388 -0.49 13.04 -15.13
N ILE A 389 -0.40 12.25 -14.05
CA ILE A 389 -1.17 11.00 -13.91
C ILE A 389 -2.67 11.26 -14.07
N LEU A 390 -3.20 12.21 -13.28
CA LEU A 390 -4.63 12.48 -13.27
C LEU A 390 -5.08 13.26 -14.50
N GLU A 391 -4.28 14.19 -15.00
CA GLU A 391 -4.57 14.93 -16.21
C GLU A 391 -4.66 13.98 -17.42
N TRP A 392 -3.69 13.08 -17.57
CA TRP A 392 -3.72 12.06 -18.61
C TRP A 392 -4.95 11.15 -18.49
N TYR A 393 -5.29 10.68 -17.29
CA TYR A 393 -6.45 9.85 -17.04
C TYR A 393 -7.77 10.57 -17.35
N LEU A 394 -7.90 11.83 -16.94
CA LEU A 394 -9.09 12.65 -17.20
C LEU A 394 -9.29 12.90 -18.70
N PHE A 395 -8.23 13.27 -19.44
CA PHE A 395 -8.32 13.47 -20.88
C PHE A 395 -8.64 12.18 -21.63
N SER A 396 -8.02 11.07 -21.27
CA SER A 396 -8.31 9.78 -21.90
C SER A 396 -9.77 9.36 -21.68
N ASN A 397 -10.32 9.60 -20.48
CA ASN A 397 -11.73 9.34 -20.22
C ASN A 397 -12.66 10.34 -20.94
N TRP A 398 -12.25 11.60 -21.08
CA TRP A 398 -12.99 12.59 -21.83
C TRP A 398 -13.14 12.19 -23.30
N ASP A 399 -12.09 11.71 -23.93
CA ASP A 399 -12.10 11.26 -25.33
C ASP A 399 -12.92 9.98 -25.54
N ARG A 400 -13.05 9.14 -24.52
CA ARG A 400 -13.80 7.87 -24.59
C ARG A 400 -15.28 8.03 -24.34
N ASP A 401 -15.66 8.68 -23.23
CA ASP A 401 -17.06 8.85 -22.82
C ASP A 401 -17.21 10.04 -21.87
N GLN A 402 -17.71 11.14 -22.39
CA GLN A 402 -17.94 12.37 -21.61
C GLN A 402 -19.09 12.24 -20.63
N GLU A 403 -20.06 11.37 -20.87
CA GLU A 403 -21.26 11.23 -20.05
C GLU A 403 -20.97 10.64 -18.67
N GLN A 404 -19.86 9.92 -18.47
CA GLN A 404 -19.45 9.46 -17.17
C GLN A 404 -19.14 10.61 -16.18
N PHE A 405 -18.66 11.77 -16.67
CA PHE A 405 -18.45 12.96 -15.82
C PHE A 405 -19.79 13.51 -15.32
N ARG A 406 -20.80 13.59 -16.18
CA ARG A 406 -22.17 13.93 -15.78
C ARG A 406 -22.69 12.95 -14.73
N THR A 407 -22.56 11.66 -15.00
CA THR A 407 -23.02 10.58 -14.12
C THR A 407 -22.42 10.72 -12.73
N PHE A 408 -21.12 10.98 -12.65
CA PHE A 408 -20.44 11.24 -11.37
C PHE A 408 -21.02 12.48 -10.66
N GLY A 409 -21.09 13.63 -11.33
CA GLY A 409 -21.63 14.86 -10.75
C GLY A 409 -23.08 14.71 -10.26
N VAL A 410 -23.94 14.06 -11.06
CA VAL A 410 -25.35 13.79 -10.71
C VAL A 410 -25.46 12.84 -9.51
N SER A 411 -24.57 11.84 -9.40
CA SER A 411 -24.57 10.90 -8.27
C SER A 411 -24.38 11.57 -6.92
N LEU A 412 -23.71 12.74 -6.91
CA LEU A 412 -23.40 13.51 -5.70
C LEU A 412 -24.38 14.66 -5.48
N ALA A 413 -24.66 15.45 -6.52
CA ALA A 413 -25.40 16.70 -6.42
C ALA A 413 -26.86 16.60 -6.90
N GLY A 414 -27.27 15.48 -7.48
CA GLY A 414 -28.61 15.28 -8.06
C GLY A 414 -28.89 16.29 -9.18
N THR A 415 -30.02 16.95 -9.09
CA THR A 415 -30.50 17.93 -10.11
C THR A 415 -30.38 19.38 -9.62
N SER A 416 -29.40 19.65 -8.73
CA SER A 416 -29.21 21.02 -8.21
C SER A 416 -28.91 22.00 -9.36
N SER A 417 -29.48 23.20 -9.27
CA SER A 417 -29.20 24.33 -10.16
C SER A 417 -28.18 25.32 -9.57
N ASP A 418 -27.68 25.05 -8.36
CA ASP A 418 -26.65 25.85 -7.70
C ASP A 418 -25.26 25.31 -8.03
N PRO A 419 -24.46 26.02 -8.86
CA PRO A 419 -23.14 25.54 -9.29
C PRO A 419 -22.13 25.46 -8.14
N TYR A 420 -22.24 26.33 -7.13
CA TYR A 420 -21.34 26.32 -5.98
C TYR A 420 -21.64 25.15 -5.04
N TYR A 421 -22.91 24.78 -4.90
CA TYR A 421 -23.29 23.57 -4.18
C TYR A 421 -22.78 22.32 -4.90
N VAL A 422 -22.96 22.24 -6.24
CA VAL A 422 -22.44 21.10 -7.03
C VAL A 422 -20.93 20.98 -6.88
N ALA A 423 -20.21 22.09 -7.03
CA ALA A 423 -18.75 22.09 -6.87
C ALA A 423 -18.35 21.64 -5.47
N ARG A 424 -19.01 22.15 -4.42
CA ARG A 424 -18.70 21.82 -3.03
C ARG A 424 -18.87 20.33 -2.73
N VAL A 425 -19.97 19.71 -3.11
CA VAL A 425 -20.18 18.29 -2.81
C VAL A 425 -19.18 17.38 -3.53
N ILE A 426 -18.75 17.75 -4.74
CA ILE A 426 -17.69 17.03 -5.47
C ILE A 426 -16.35 17.21 -4.74
N ILE A 427 -16.00 18.42 -4.31
CA ILE A 427 -14.77 18.71 -3.56
C ILE A 427 -14.75 17.94 -2.25
N ASP A 428 -15.81 18.01 -1.45
CA ASP A 428 -15.89 17.39 -0.12
C ASP A 428 -15.84 15.84 -0.20
N THR A 429 -16.25 15.27 -1.34
CA THR A 429 -16.08 13.84 -1.62
C THR A 429 -14.62 13.46 -1.87
N LEU A 430 -13.86 14.29 -2.60
CA LEU A 430 -12.50 13.97 -3.03
C LEU A 430 -11.41 14.47 -2.09
N VAL A 431 -11.70 15.50 -1.30
CA VAL A 431 -10.74 16.16 -0.39
C VAL A 431 -11.08 15.81 1.06
N PRO A 432 -10.19 15.14 1.81
CA PRO A 432 -10.52 14.53 3.13
C PRO A 432 -11.09 15.47 4.17
N LYS A 433 -10.66 16.74 4.18
CA LYS A 433 -11.11 17.80 5.10
C LYS A 433 -11.72 19.01 4.38
N GLY A 434 -12.06 18.87 3.10
CA GLY A 434 -12.42 20.01 2.27
C GLY A 434 -11.24 20.93 1.95
N LEU A 435 -11.52 22.05 1.29
CA LEU A 435 -10.53 23.09 1.00
C LEU A 435 -10.31 23.98 2.23
N LEU A 436 -9.14 24.62 2.29
CA LEU A 436 -8.72 25.39 3.47
C LEU A 436 -9.59 26.61 3.76
N THR A 437 -10.07 27.30 2.72
CA THR A 437 -10.86 28.54 2.86
C THR A 437 -12.11 28.54 1.99
N GLU A 438 -13.10 29.35 2.37
CA GLU A 438 -14.31 29.58 1.55
C GLU A 438 -13.97 30.29 0.21
N ASP A 439 -12.88 31.05 0.16
CA ASP A 439 -12.42 31.67 -1.09
C ASP A 439 -11.90 30.60 -2.09
N ASP A 440 -11.25 29.53 -1.59
CA ASP A 440 -10.83 28.41 -2.43
C ASP A 440 -12.04 27.65 -3.02
N TYR A 441 -13.09 27.42 -2.22
CA TYR A 441 -14.35 26.86 -2.71
C TYR A 441 -15.02 27.75 -3.74
N LYS A 442 -14.95 29.08 -3.55
CA LYS A 442 -15.50 30.03 -4.50
C LYS A 442 -14.72 29.96 -5.83
N ILE A 443 -13.39 29.94 -5.78
CA ILE A 443 -12.54 29.79 -6.98
C ILE A 443 -12.87 28.51 -7.73
N ALA A 444 -12.97 27.38 -7.02
CA ALA A 444 -13.34 26.10 -7.61
C ALA A 444 -14.74 26.13 -8.23
N GLY A 445 -15.70 26.77 -7.58
CA GLY A 445 -17.04 27.01 -8.12
C GLY A 445 -17.05 27.88 -9.38
N ASP A 446 -16.22 28.94 -9.43
CA ASP A 446 -16.05 29.78 -10.61
C ASP A 446 -15.39 28.99 -11.77
N VAL A 447 -14.43 28.09 -11.49
CA VAL A 447 -13.87 27.16 -12.48
C VAL A 447 -14.95 26.20 -12.99
N PHE A 448 -15.77 25.65 -12.09
CA PHE A 448 -16.88 24.78 -12.45
C PHE A 448 -17.90 25.47 -13.36
N LYS A 449 -18.26 26.74 -13.10
CA LYS A 449 -19.20 27.50 -13.92
C LYS A 449 -18.72 27.63 -15.38
N SER A 450 -17.40 27.70 -15.60
CA SER A 450 -16.82 27.86 -16.92
C SER A 450 -17.43 29.05 -17.70
N ASP A 451 -17.76 28.87 -18.96
CA ASP A 451 -18.30 29.92 -19.84
C ASP A 451 -19.84 30.01 -19.81
N VAL A 452 -20.53 29.32 -18.91
CA VAL A 452 -22.00 29.41 -18.79
C VAL A 452 -22.36 30.75 -18.14
N PRO A 453 -23.19 31.61 -18.80
CA PRO A 453 -23.55 32.91 -18.28
C PRO A 453 -24.36 32.82 -16.95
N ASP A 454 -24.10 33.75 -16.05
CA ASP A 454 -24.68 33.77 -14.70
C ASP A 454 -26.21 33.77 -14.68
N ASN A 455 -26.88 34.42 -15.66
CA ASN A 455 -28.33 34.48 -15.74
C ASN A 455 -29.03 33.11 -15.76
N TYR A 456 -28.35 32.06 -16.25
CA TYR A 456 -28.89 30.69 -16.27
C TYR A 456 -28.82 30.00 -14.91
N TYR A 457 -27.91 30.45 -14.08
CA TYR A 457 -27.83 30.02 -12.68
C TYR A 457 -28.84 30.81 -11.84
N ASP A 458 -28.94 32.12 -12.09
CA ASP A 458 -29.83 33.05 -11.34
C ASP A 458 -31.32 32.74 -11.53
N ASP A 459 -31.72 32.30 -12.74
CA ASP A 459 -33.11 31.91 -13.04
C ASP A 459 -33.40 30.44 -12.74
N GLY A 460 -32.38 29.66 -12.33
CA GLY A 460 -32.51 28.23 -11.99
C GLY A 460 -32.74 27.30 -13.19
N SER A 461 -32.54 27.79 -14.42
CA SER A 461 -32.71 26.96 -15.61
C SER A 461 -31.56 25.99 -15.89
N TRP A 462 -30.35 26.30 -15.40
CA TRP A 462 -29.20 25.41 -15.50
C TRP A 462 -29.31 24.24 -14.52
N ASN A 463 -28.81 23.09 -14.93
CA ASN A 463 -28.49 21.94 -14.08
C ASN A 463 -27.48 21.03 -14.81
N LEU A 464 -27.00 19.96 -14.16
CA LEU A 464 -26.00 19.05 -14.71
C LEU A 464 -26.43 18.30 -15.99
N TYR A 465 -27.71 18.32 -16.38
CA TYR A 465 -28.18 17.73 -17.64
C TYR A 465 -28.01 18.64 -18.86
N TRP A 466 -27.50 19.86 -18.68
CA TRP A 466 -27.10 20.68 -19.80
C TRP A 466 -25.93 20.09 -20.55
N ASP A 467 -25.80 20.44 -21.84
CA ASP A 467 -24.69 19.95 -22.69
C ASP A 467 -23.30 20.30 -22.13
N SER A 468 -23.19 21.40 -21.41
CA SER A 468 -21.96 21.82 -20.71
C SER A 468 -21.64 21.00 -19.45
N GLY A 469 -22.62 20.28 -18.87
CA GLY A 469 -22.46 19.60 -17.57
C GLY A 469 -21.25 18.66 -17.48
N PRO A 470 -21.01 17.76 -18.45
CA PRO A 470 -19.82 16.91 -18.44
C PRO A 470 -18.50 17.71 -18.41
N TYR A 471 -18.42 18.76 -19.24
CA TYR A 471 -17.22 19.60 -19.32
C TYR A 471 -16.96 20.38 -18.03
N GLN A 472 -18.01 20.88 -17.39
CA GLN A 472 -17.90 21.57 -16.11
C GLN A 472 -17.36 20.67 -15.01
N VAL A 473 -17.86 19.42 -14.92
CA VAL A 473 -17.33 18.42 -13.97
C VAL A 473 -15.87 18.07 -14.31
N PHE A 474 -15.56 17.86 -15.58
CA PHE A 474 -14.17 17.61 -16.03
C PHE A 474 -13.21 18.74 -15.59
N LEU A 475 -13.57 20.00 -15.82
CA LEU A 475 -12.74 21.15 -15.40
C LEU A 475 -12.55 21.22 -13.89
N LEU A 476 -13.62 20.95 -13.13
CA LEU A 476 -13.54 20.91 -11.67
C LEU A 476 -12.61 19.80 -11.18
N LEU A 477 -12.68 18.60 -11.74
CA LEU A 477 -11.80 17.49 -11.41
C LEU A 477 -10.33 17.80 -11.73
N GLN A 478 -10.05 18.46 -12.86
CA GLN A 478 -8.72 18.94 -13.18
C GLN A 478 -8.20 19.97 -12.16
N HIS A 479 -9.07 20.88 -11.70
CA HIS A 479 -8.71 21.88 -10.71
C HIS A 479 -8.41 21.22 -9.37
N ILE A 480 -9.33 20.41 -8.85
CA ILE A 480 -9.18 19.72 -7.54
C ILE A 480 -7.92 18.85 -7.51
N SER A 481 -7.60 18.15 -8.60
CA SER A 481 -6.45 17.26 -8.66
C SER A 481 -5.12 17.96 -8.40
N LYS A 482 -5.06 19.28 -8.53
CA LYS A 482 -3.87 20.12 -8.33
C LYS A 482 -3.82 20.78 -6.94
N GLU A 483 -4.93 20.74 -6.20
CA GLU A 483 -5.00 21.34 -4.86
C GLU A 483 -4.12 20.59 -3.85
N PRO A 484 -3.45 21.32 -2.94
CA PRO A 484 -2.60 20.69 -1.92
C PRO A 484 -3.37 19.72 -1.02
N GLU A 485 -4.61 20.04 -0.64
CA GLU A 485 -5.46 19.23 0.23
C GLU A 485 -5.87 17.92 -0.43
N PHE A 486 -6.00 17.90 -1.75
CA PHE A 486 -6.24 16.68 -2.51
C PHE A 486 -5.08 15.69 -2.42
N GLN A 487 -3.84 16.16 -2.20
CA GLN A 487 -2.66 15.30 -2.09
C GLN A 487 -2.62 14.51 -0.76
N LEU A 488 -3.59 14.70 0.13
CA LEU A 488 -3.69 14.09 1.45
C LEU A 488 -4.75 12.98 1.49
N LYS A 489 -4.57 12.07 2.47
CA LYS A 489 -5.56 11.02 2.80
C LYS A 489 -5.70 10.80 4.29
#